data_852cce8d963a2fb676960fc476cdebf7
#
_entry.id   852cce8d963a2fb676960fc476cdebf7
#
_cell.length_a   1.000
_cell.length_b   1.000
_cell.length_c   1.000
_cell.angle_alpha   90.00
_cell.angle_beta   90.00
_cell.angle_gamma   90.00
#
_symmetry.space_group_name_H-M   'P 1'
#
loop_
_entity.id
_entity.type
_entity.pdbx_description
1 polymer ?
#
loop_
_entity_poly.entity_id
_entity_poly.type
_entity_poly.pdbx_seq_one_letter_code
_entity_poly.pdbx_strand_id
1 'polypeptide(L)'
;MKRIVLVTGGFDPIHSGHIEYFNSAKNFGDKLVVGLNSDEWLTRKKGKPFMPFKERKAIIESLKMVDKVIDFDDTDDTANHAIYKVGSTLEKDDKLIFANGGDRSQAWTPEYRLYNNYPWVEFEFGVGGDSKLNSSSWILDEWKTQRTHRTWGYWRVLDDKQPRVGQKVKELVINPGKSLSNQKHIFRSEFWYILEGDIMIELEFADHKESLYLTTHDTFTIPQEIWHKTSNIGKKPAHILDCLLYTSPSPRDSIR
;
A
#
# COMPACT_ATOMS: atom_id res chain seq x y z
N MET A 1 -18.26 22.83 -30.48
CA MET A 1 -17.17 21.85 -30.20
C MET A 1 -16.90 21.88 -28.71
N LYS A 2 -17.28 20.85 -28.00
CA LYS A 2 -16.98 20.65 -26.56
C LYS A 2 -15.82 19.66 -26.43
N ARG A 3 -15.01 19.85 -25.42
CA ARG A 3 -13.92 18.92 -25.05
C ARG A 3 -14.32 18.21 -23.76
N ILE A 4 -14.56 16.90 -23.84
CA ILE A 4 -14.93 16.08 -22.68
C ILE A 4 -13.71 15.27 -22.27
N VAL A 5 -13.25 15.47 -21.06
CA VAL A 5 -12.11 14.72 -20.52
C VAL A 5 -12.63 13.50 -19.80
N LEU A 6 -12.08 12.34 -20.10
CA LEU A 6 -12.35 11.07 -19.41
C LEU A 6 -11.08 10.61 -18.68
N VAL A 7 -11.22 10.34 -17.41
CA VAL A 7 -10.25 9.64 -16.58
C VAL A 7 -10.87 8.36 -16.05
N THR A 8 -10.07 7.30 -15.87
CA THR A 8 -10.56 6.02 -15.35
C THR A 8 -9.69 5.47 -14.23
N GLY A 9 -10.30 4.76 -13.30
CA GLY A 9 -9.58 4.11 -12.20
C GLY A 9 -10.46 3.57 -11.10
N GLY A 10 -9.85 2.80 -10.20
CA GLY A 10 -10.53 2.26 -9.01
C GLY A 10 -10.72 3.30 -7.90
N PHE A 11 -9.79 4.24 -7.74
CA PHE A 11 -9.81 5.32 -6.74
C PHE A 11 -10.16 4.81 -5.32
N ASP A 12 -9.44 3.77 -4.89
CA ASP A 12 -9.77 3.00 -3.69
C ASP A 12 -8.56 2.72 -2.79
N PRO A 13 -8.40 3.46 -1.66
CA PRO A 13 -9.12 4.68 -1.32
C PRO A 13 -8.72 5.87 -2.19
N ILE A 14 -9.59 6.87 -2.26
CA ILE A 14 -9.25 8.16 -2.87
C ILE A 14 -8.23 8.90 -1.99
N HIS A 15 -7.29 9.61 -2.61
CA HIS A 15 -6.23 10.34 -1.92
C HIS A 15 -5.81 11.59 -2.69
N SER A 16 -4.94 12.43 -2.08
CA SER A 16 -4.48 13.70 -2.66
C SER A 16 -3.94 13.59 -4.10
N GLY A 17 -3.22 12.53 -4.41
CA GLY A 17 -2.73 12.30 -5.78
C GLY A 17 -3.85 12.11 -6.82
N HIS A 18 -4.98 11.50 -6.43
CA HIS A 18 -6.15 11.43 -7.31
C HIS A 18 -6.81 12.80 -7.48
N ILE A 19 -6.86 13.61 -6.42
CA ILE A 19 -7.41 14.98 -6.50
C ILE A 19 -6.57 15.83 -7.46
N GLU A 20 -5.23 15.75 -7.35
CA GLU A 20 -4.31 16.44 -8.26
C GLU A 20 -4.48 15.98 -9.71
N TYR A 21 -4.60 14.68 -9.91
CA TYR A 21 -4.89 14.09 -11.23
C TYR A 21 -6.20 14.63 -11.82
N PHE A 22 -7.28 14.70 -11.04
CA PHE A 22 -8.57 15.24 -11.51
C PHE A 22 -8.49 16.73 -11.82
N ASN A 23 -7.81 17.52 -10.96
CA ASN A 23 -7.59 18.94 -11.21
C ASN A 23 -6.80 19.17 -12.50
N SER A 24 -5.72 18.43 -12.68
CA SER A 24 -4.89 18.52 -13.89
C SER A 24 -5.66 18.07 -15.13
N ALA A 25 -6.40 16.97 -15.05
CA ALA A 25 -7.23 16.46 -16.15
C ALA A 25 -8.31 17.48 -16.58
N LYS A 26 -8.96 18.14 -15.61
CA LYS A 26 -10.00 19.16 -15.89
C LYS A 26 -9.49 20.29 -16.79
N ASN A 27 -8.21 20.62 -16.75
CA ASN A 27 -7.63 21.71 -17.57
C ASN A 27 -7.58 21.40 -19.07
N PHE A 28 -7.75 20.13 -19.47
CA PHE A 28 -7.74 19.74 -20.89
C PHE A 28 -9.09 19.92 -21.58
N GLY A 29 -10.19 20.18 -20.85
CA GLY A 29 -11.48 20.33 -21.47
C GLY A 29 -12.57 20.98 -20.62
N ASP A 30 -13.75 21.08 -21.22
CA ASP A 30 -14.92 21.76 -20.63
C ASP A 30 -15.56 20.93 -19.49
N LYS A 31 -15.55 19.60 -19.63
CA LYS A 31 -16.13 18.68 -18.67
C LYS A 31 -15.19 17.56 -18.31
N LEU A 32 -15.16 17.18 -17.04
CA LEU A 32 -14.46 16.02 -16.53
C LEU A 32 -15.46 14.90 -16.19
N VAL A 33 -15.30 13.79 -16.89
CA VAL A 33 -16.03 12.54 -16.63
C VAL A 33 -15.06 11.55 -15.97
N VAL A 34 -15.48 10.94 -14.87
CA VAL A 34 -14.70 9.89 -14.20
C VAL A 34 -15.37 8.55 -14.45
N GLY A 35 -14.67 7.66 -15.15
CA GLY A 35 -15.02 6.24 -15.28
C GLY A 35 -14.52 5.48 -14.06
N LEU A 36 -15.45 4.98 -13.25
CA LEU A 36 -15.13 4.30 -12.01
C LEU A 36 -15.18 2.79 -12.19
N ASN A 37 -14.05 2.13 -11.93
CA ASN A 37 -13.97 0.67 -11.99
C ASN A 37 -14.89 0.00 -10.96
N SER A 38 -15.39 -1.18 -11.33
CA SER A 38 -16.28 -2.00 -10.51
C SER A 38 -15.60 -2.56 -9.24
N ASP A 39 -16.40 -3.07 -8.31
CA ASP A 39 -15.91 -3.80 -7.14
C ASP A 39 -15.31 -5.16 -7.54
N GLU A 40 -15.83 -5.77 -8.60
CA GLU A 40 -15.32 -7.00 -9.19
C GLU A 40 -13.91 -6.79 -9.76
N TRP A 41 -13.66 -5.68 -10.45
CA TRP A 41 -12.33 -5.33 -10.94
C TRP A 41 -11.34 -5.12 -9.78
N LEU A 42 -11.74 -4.40 -8.73
CA LEU A 42 -10.90 -4.22 -7.55
C LEU A 42 -10.62 -5.55 -6.85
N THR A 43 -11.60 -6.46 -6.83
CA THR A 43 -11.44 -7.82 -6.27
C THR A 43 -10.41 -8.61 -7.06
N ARG A 44 -10.47 -8.59 -8.40
CA ARG A 44 -9.44 -9.23 -9.25
C ARG A 44 -8.05 -8.62 -9.01
N LYS A 45 -7.96 -7.31 -8.89
CA LYS A 45 -6.69 -6.58 -8.80
C LYS A 45 -6.07 -6.55 -7.40
N LYS A 46 -6.87 -6.48 -6.33
CA LYS A 46 -6.41 -6.22 -4.96
C LYS A 46 -6.97 -7.21 -3.92
N GLY A 47 -7.74 -8.22 -4.33
CA GLY A 47 -8.40 -9.20 -3.47
C GLY A 47 -9.75 -8.76 -2.94
N LYS A 48 -9.97 -7.49 -2.65
CA LYS A 48 -11.27 -6.89 -2.27
C LYS A 48 -11.22 -5.37 -2.39
N PRO A 49 -12.36 -4.69 -2.59
CA PRO A 49 -12.43 -3.24 -2.45
C PRO A 49 -12.26 -2.83 -0.98
N PHE A 50 -11.60 -1.69 -0.74
CA PHE A 50 -11.59 -1.03 0.57
C PHE A 50 -12.91 -0.30 0.80
N MET A 51 -13.37 0.45 -0.21
CA MET A 51 -14.68 1.09 -0.22
C MET A 51 -15.55 0.51 -1.33
N PRO A 52 -16.85 0.17 -1.05
CA PRO A 52 -17.79 -0.25 -2.07
C PRO A 52 -17.96 0.80 -3.18
N PHE A 53 -18.35 0.36 -4.38
CA PHE A 53 -18.55 1.23 -5.53
C PHE A 53 -19.42 2.46 -5.23
N LYS A 54 -20.53 2.27 -4.50
CA LYS A 54 -21.47 3.35 -4.14
C LYS A 54 -20.81 4.46 -3.33
N GLU A 55 -19.96 4.10 -2.36
CA GLU A 55 -19.24 5.06 -1.53
C GLU A 55 -18.18 5.81 -2.34
N ARG A 56 -17.40 5.10 -3.15
CA ARG A 56 -16.39 5.71 -4.04
C ARG A 56 -17.06 6.69 -5.02
N LYS A 57 -18.20 6.28 -5.61
CA LYS A 57 -18.99 7.10 -6.53
C LYS A 57 -19.48 8.37 -5.85
N ALA A 58 -20.12 8.26 -4.68
CA ALA A 58 -20.66 9.41 -3.94
C ALA A 58 -19.56 10.42 -3.57
N ILE A 59 -18.38 9.95 -3.15
CA ILE A 59 -17.24 10.82 -2.83
C ILE A 59 -16.77 11.56 -4.09
N ILE A 60 -16.57 10.84 -5.20
CA ILE A 60 -16.05 11.43 -6.44
C ILE A 60 -17.06 12.41 -7.05
N GLU A 61 -18.36 12.10 -7.03
CA GLU A 61 -19.42 13.00 -7.51
C GLU A 61 -19.52 14.30 -6.71
N SER A 62 -19.05 14.30 -5.44
CA SER A 62 -19.03 15.50 -4.61
C SER A 62 -17.86 16.44 -4.89
N LEU A 63 -16.88 16.01 -5.70
CA LEU A 63 -15.70 16.81 -6.02
C LEU A 63 -16.01 17.90 -7.04
N LYS A 64 -15.68 19.14 -6.71
CA LYS A 64 -16.02 20.33 -7.50
C LYS A 64 -15.56 20.26 -8.97
N MET A 65 -14.41 19.58 -9.26
CA MET A 65 -13.88 19.49 -10.61
C MET A 65 -14.56 18.40 -11.44
N VAL A 66 -15.30 17.48 -10.84
CA VAL A 66 -15.94 16.35 -11.52
C VAL A 66 -17.36 16.72 -11.95
N ASP A 67 -17.64 16.62 -13.26
CA ASP A 67 -18.95 16.90 -13.80
C ASP A 67 -19.85 15.67 -13.83
N LYS A 68 -19.28 14.47 -13.94
CA LYS A 68 -20.04 13.21 -13.99
C LYS A 68 -19.17 12.03 -13.62
N VAL A 69 -19.76 11.05 -12.91
CA VAL A 69 -19.18 9.72 -12.71
C VAL A 69 -19.98 8.69 -13.48
N ILE A 70 -19.30 7.81 -14.20
CA ILE A 70 -19.92 6.70 -14.94
C ILE A 70 -19.36 5.37 -14.46
N ASP A 71 -20.21 4.36 -14.46
CA ASP A 71 -19.84 2.95 -14.48
C ASP A 71 -19.54 2.51 -15.91
N PHE A 72 -18.80 1.45 -16.07
CA PHE A 72 -18.52 0.84 -17.39
C PHE A 72 -18.18 -0.65 -17.21
N ASP A 73 -18.29 -1.42 -18.28
CA ASP A 73 -17.85 -2.81 -18.28
C ASP A 73 -16.31 -2.85 -18.29
N ASP A 74 -15.75 -3.42 -17.24
CA ASP A 74 -14.29 -3.58 -17.03
C ASP A 74 -13.88 -5.05 -16.89
N THR A 75 -14.69 -5.95 -17.44
CA THR A 75 -14.43 -7.41 -17.39
C THR A 75 -13.20 -7.84 -18.17
N ASP A 76 -12.82 -7.06 -19.20
CA ASP A 76 -11.61 -7.23 -20.01
C ASP A 76 -10.36 -6.52 -19.45
N ASP A 77 -10.47 -5.94 -18.24
CA ASP A 77 -9.42 -5.16 -17.58
C ASP A 77 -8.97 -3.89 -18.33
N THR A 78 -9.74 -3.43 -19.30
CA THR A 78 -9.49 -2.19 -20.07
C THR A 78 -10.54 -1.11 -19.78
N ALA A 79 -10.24 0.14 -20.19
CA ALA A 79 -11.21 1.23 -20.17
C ALA A 79 -11.88 1.47 -21.54
N ASN A 80 -11.79 0.52 -22.47
CA ASN A 80 -12.36 0.64 -23.81
C ASN A 80 -13.86 0.95 -23.78
N HIS A 81 -14.60 0.27 -22.89
CA HIS A 81 -16.03 0.51 -22.77
C HIS A 81 -16.36 1.89 -22.18
N ALA A 82 -15.52 2.43 -21.31
CA ALA A 82 -15.68 3.80 -20.82
C ALA A 82 -15.52 4.83 -21.96
N ILE A 83 -14.50 4.66 -22.81
CA ILE A 83 -14.30 5.51 -24.00
C ILE A 83 -15.50 5.39 -24.94
N TYR A 84 -15.96 4.18 -25.25
CA TYR A 84 -17.13 3.96 -26.10
C TYR A 84 -18.38 4.62 -25.51
N LYS A 85 -18.64 4.44 -24.21
CA LYS A 85 -19.82 4.97 -23.50
C LYS A 85 -19.88 6.50 -23.53
N VAL A 86 -18.72 7.18 -23.33
CA VAL A 86 -18.66 8.65 -23.43
C VAL A 86 -18.69 9.07 -24.90
N GLY A 87 -17.94 8.40 -25.77
CA GLY A 87 -17.89 8.70 -27.19
C GLY A 87 -19.25 8.67 -27.88
N SER A 88 -20.13 7.72 -27.48
CA SER A 88 -21.49 7.60 -28.01
C SER A 88 -22.41 8.78 -27.66
N THR A 89 -21.99 9.63 -26.71
CA THR A 89 -22.76 10.84 -26.31
C THR A 89 -22.24 12.13 -26.94
N LEU A 90 -21.17 12.05 -27.74
CA LEU A 90 -20.59 13.23 -28.40
C LEU A 90 -21.46 13.71 -29.55
N GLU A 91 -21.55 15.04 -29.71
CA GLU A 91 -22.08 15.67 -30.89
C GLU A 91 -21.02 15.73 -32.01
N LYS A 92 -21.41 16.06 -33.23
CA LYS A 92 -20.60 15.94 -34.45
C LYS A 92 -19.18 16.51 -34.36
N ASP A 93 -19.02 17.63 -33.64
CA ASP A 93 -17.72 18.34 -33.58
C ASP A 93 -17.06 18.23 -32.19
N ASP A 94 -17.62 17.43 -31.28
CA ASP A 94 -17.08 17.28 -29.94
C ASP A 94 -15.87 16.32 -29.93
N LYS A 95 -15.01 16.48 -28.93
CA LYS A 95 -13.82 15.66 -28.71
C LYS A 95 -13.84 15.01 -27.34
N LEU A 96 -13.43 13.76 -27.30
CA LEU A 96 -13.07 13.06 -26.08
C LEU A 96 -11.56 13.10 -25.88
N ILE A 97 -11.12 13.55 -24.70
CA ILE A 97 -9.72 13.50 -24.29
C ILE A 97 -9.60 12.42 -23.23
N PHE A 98 -8.96 11.31 -23.58
CA PHE A 98 -8.68 10.26 -22.60
C PHE A 98 -7.37 10.58 -21.90
N ALA A 99 -7.48 11.05 -20.65
CA ALA A 99 -6.35 11.51 -19.86
C ALA A 99 -5.81 10.36 -18.99
N ASN A 100 -4.52 10.07 -19.12
CA ASN A 100 -3.83 9.02 -18.36
C ASN A 100 -2.85 9.64 -17.38
N GLY A 101 -2.94 9.22 -16.12
CA GLY A 101 -2.04 9.64 -15.05
C GLY A 101 -0.88 8.69 -14.82
N GLY A 102 0.14 9.18 -14.10
CA GLY A 102 1.28 8.38 -13.67
C GLY A 102 2.20 7.95 -14.80
N ASP A 103 2.71 6.73 -14.69
CA ASP A 103 3.73 6.10 -15.55
C ASP A 103 3.18 5.43 -16.82
N ARG A 104 1.91 5.61 -17.12
CA ARG A 104 1.31 5.06 -18.35
C ARG A 104 1.86 5.74 -19.60
N SER A 105 2.20 4.92 -20.59
CA SER A 105 2.68 5.40 -21.90
C SER A 105 1.82 4.84 -23.04
N GLN A 106 1.91 5.46 -24.21
CA GLN A 106 1.18 5.05 -25.44
C GLN A 106 1.38 3.56 -25.76
N ALA A 107 2.62 3.06 -25.63
CA ALA A 107 2.99 1.70 -26.01
C ALA A 107 2.24 0.60 -25.21
N TRP A 108 1.86 0.89 -23.97
CA TRP A 108 1.30 -0.08 -23.04
C TRP A 108 -0.19 0.09 -22.76
N THR A 109 -0.83 1.08 -23.40
CA THR A 109 -2.23 1.40 -23.16
C THR A 109 -3.12 0.72 -24.20
N PRO A 110 -3.93 -0.30 -23.84
CA PRO A 110 -4.84 -0.98 -24.78
C PRO A 110 -5.78 -0.01 -25.48
N GLU A 111 -6.28 0.97 -24.74
CA GLU A 111 -7.19 2.02 -25.24
C GLU A 111 -6.55 2.83 -26.36
N TYR A 112 -5.27 3.17 -26.23
CA TYR A 112 -4.54 3.88 -27.29
C TYR A 112 -4.45 3.04 -28.56
N ARG A 113 -4.15 1.75 -28.45
CA ARG A 113 -4.07 0.82 -29.61
C ARG A 113 -5.37 0.74 -30.37
N LEU A 114 -6.51 0.77 -29.64
CA LEU A 114 -7.83 0.64 -30.26
C LEU A 114 -8.34 1.94 -30.84
N TYR A 115 -8.11 3.09 -30.17
CA TYR A 115 -8.79 4.36 -30.48
C TYR A 115 -7.89 5.44 -31.07
N ASN A 116 -6.58 5.27 -31.20
CA ASN A 116 -5.66 6.33 -31.69
C ASN A 116 -5.97 6.84 -33.10
N ASN A 117 -6.66 6.05 -33.95
CA ASN A 117 -7.04 6.42 -35.31
C ASN A 117 -8.45 7.04 -35.41
N TYR A 118 -9.17 7.14 -34.29
CA TYR A 118 -10.51 7.76 -34.31
C TYR A 118 -10.39 9.27 -34.14
N PRO A 119 -10.91 10.08 -35.08
CA PRO A 119 -10.70 11.54 -35.09
C PRO A 119 -11.37 12.26 -33.92
N TRP A 120 -12.27 11.62 -33.20
CA TRP A 120 -12.97 12.17 -32.05
C TRP A 120 -12.32 11.87 -30.70
N VAL A 121 -11.23 11.09 -30.66
CA VAL A 121 -10.47 10.77 -29.45
C VAL A 121 -9.09 11.37 -29.50
N GLU A 122 -8.71 12.03 -28.44
CA GLU A 122 -7.34 12.51 -28.18
C GLU A 122 -6.83 11.84 -26.89
N PHE A 123 -5.51 11.61 -26.80
CA PHE A 123 -4.90 10.96 -25.64
C PHE A 123 -3.89 11.91 -25.00
N GLU A 124 -4.01 12.09 -23.68
CA GLU A 124 -3.06 12.82 -22.86
C GLU A 124 -2.41 11.87 -21.85
N PHE A 125 -1.10 11.96 -21.68
CA PHE A 125 -0.29 11.11 -20.80
C PHE A 125 0.48 11.95 -19.80
N GLY A 126 0.85 11.35 -18.64
CA GLY A 126 1.57 12.05 -17.58
C GLY A 126 0.73 13.11 -16.86
N VAL A 127 -0.60 13.02 -16.94
CA VAL A 127 -1.52 13.98 -16.33
C VAL A 127 -1.44 13.88 -14.81
N GLY A 128 -1.21 15.01 -14.13
CA GLY A 128 -1.02 15.05 -12.67
C GLY A 128 0.44 14.92 -12.23
N GLY A 129 1.39 14.85 -13.20
CA GLY A 129 2.84 14.80 -12.96
C GLY A 129 3.41 13.41 -12.73
N ASP A 130 4.72 13.29 -12.88
CA ASP A 130 5.45 12.02 -12.81
C ASP A 130 5.81 11.60 -11.36
N SER A 131 5.72 12.52 -10.40
CA SER A 131 6.00 12.23 -9.00
C SER A 131 4.79 11.58 -8.34
N LYS A 132 4.90 10.29 -8.03
CA LYS A 132 3.88 9.55 -7.29
C LYS A 132 3.88 10.02 -5.82
N LEU A 133 3.18 11.11 -5.55
CA LEU A 133 3.07 11.70 -4.20
C LEU A 133 2.40 10.78 -3.19
N ASN A 134 1.53 9.87 -3.65
CA ASN A 134 0.83 8.91 -2.80
C ASN A 134 0.31 7.72 -3.60
N SER A 135 -0.11 6.67 -2.90
CA SER A 135 -0.69 5.46 -3.49
C SER A 135 -1.75 4.87 -2.58
N SER A 136 -2.88 4.47 -3.14
CA SER A 136 -3.90 3.72 -2.40
C SER A 136 -3.34 2.46 -1.74
N SER A 137 -2.41 1.76 -2.40
CA SER A 137 -1.75 0.58 -1.83
C SER A 137 -0.90 0.94 -0.62
N TRP A 138 -0.12 2.02 -0.66
CA TRP A 138 0.70 2.45 0.48
C TRP A 138 -0.17 2.85 1.68
N ILE A 139 -1.26 3.59 1.44
CA ILE A 139 -2.21 3.97 2.49
C ILE A 139 -2.84 2.73 3.14
N LEU A 140 -3.26 1.76 2.32
CA LEU A 140 -3.86 0.52 2.80
C LEU A 140 -2.86 -0.36 3.57
N ASP A 141 -1.62 -0.45 3.10
CA ASP A 141 -0.57 -1.21 3.77
C ASP A 141 -0.23 -0.59 5.13
N GLU A 142 -0.10 0.73 5.20
CA GLU A 142 0.10 1.44 6.46
C GLU A 142 -1.09 1.25 7.41
N TRP A 143 -2.32 1.27 6.89
CA TRP A 143 -3.52 1.06 7.69
C TRP A 143 -3.67 -0.39 8.19
N LYS A 144 -3.34 -1.38 7.36
CA LYS A 144 -3.41 -2.81 7.72
C LYS A 144 -2.35 -3.21 8.73
N THR A 145 -1.20 -2.58 8.68
CA THR A 145 -0.04 -2.90 9.51
C THR A 145 0.31 -1.75 10.43
N GLN A 146 -0.60 -1.44 11.38
CA GLN A 146 -0.42 -0.33 12.32
C GLN A 146 0.91 -0.46 13.08
N ARG A 147 1.66 0.65 13.09
CA ARG A 147 2.90 0.76 13.86
C ARG A 147 2.59 1.13 15.30
N THR A 148 3.11 0.35 16.23
CA THR A 148 3.08 0.68 17.66
C THR A 148 4.40 1.35 18.03
N HIS A 149 4.38 2.67 18.19
CA HIS A 149 5.56 3.47 18.52
C HIS A 149 5.97 3.30 19.98
N ARG A 150 7.28 3.30 20.20
CA ARG A 150 7.96 3.22 21.50
C ARG A 150 9.14 4.20 21.53
N THR A 151 9.71 4.44 22.69
CA THR A 151 10.89 5.31 22.85
C THR A 151 12.13 4.81 22.09
N TRP A 152 12.17 3.54 21.78
CA TRP A 152 13.27 2.90 21.04
C TRP A 152 13.03 2.80 19.53
N GLY A 153 11.81 3.07 19.02
CA GLY A 153 11.44 2.93 17.62
C GLY A 153 9.98 2.50 17.48
N TYR A 154 9.71 1.46 16.70
CA TYR A 154 8.35 0.92 16.58
C TYR A 154 8.38 -0.59 16.27
N TRP A 155 7.21 -1.19 16.41
CA TRP A 155 6.94 -2.53 15.90
C TRP A 155 5.58 -2.57 15.21
N ARG A 156 5.41 -3.52 14.29
CA ARG A 156 4.13 -3.83 13.66
C ARG A 156 3.97 -5.33 13.47
N VAL A 157 2.73 -5.79 13.47
CA VAL A 157 2.38 -7.18 13.18
C VAL A 157 2.25 -7.33 11.67
N LEU A 158 3.01 -8.26 11.11
CA LEU A 158 2.93 -8.60 9.69
C LEU A 158 1.99 -9.78 9.45
N ASP A 159 2.01 -10.78 10.34
CA ASP A 159 1.10 -11.92 10.29
C ASP A 159 0.79 -12.39 11.72
N ASP A 160 -0.45 -12.75 11.99
CA ASP A 160 -0.90 -13.28 13.28
C ASP A 160 -1.81 -14.47 13.06
N LYS A 161 -1.26 -15.67 13.25
CA LYS A 161 -1.99 -16.95 13.13
C LYS A 161 -2.34 -17.55 14.47
N GLN A 162 -2.36 -16.75 15.52
CA GLN A 162 -2.85 -17.19 16.82
C GLN A 162 -4.39 -17.20 16.85
N PRO A 163 -5.01 -18.12 17.61
CA PRO A 163 -4.41 -19.21 18.38
C PRO A 163 -4.20 -20.51 17.58
N ARG A 164 -4.55 -20.52 16.27
CA ARG A 164 -4.63 -21.77 15.48
C ARG A 164 -3.29 -22.46 15.26
N VAL A 165 -2.22 -21.68 15.03
CA VAL A 165 -0.91 -22.23 14.64
C VAL A 165 0.19 -21.88 15.64
N GLY A 166 -0.14 -21.04 16.64
CA GLY A 166 0.85 -20.59 17.62
C GLY A 166 2.00 -19.76 17.04
N GLN A 167 1.74 -19.05 15.95
CA GLN A 167 2.75 -18.23 15.26
C GLN A 167 2.31 -16.78 15.11
N LYS A 168 3.27 -15.88 15.24
CA LYS A 168 3.09 -14.45 14.96
C LYS A 168 4.37 -13.87 14.37
N VAL A 169 4.24 -13.06 13.35
CA VAL A 169 5.37 -12.40 12.70
C VAL A 169 5.25 -10.90 12.93
N LYS A 170 6.34 -10.29 13.40
CA LYS A 170 6.45 -8.86 13.61
C LYS A 170 7.65 -8.29 12.86
N GLU A 171 7.56 -7.04 12.50
CA GLU A 171 8.71 -6.21 12.22
C GLU A 171 9.01 -5.35 13.45
N LEU A 172 10.26 -5.34 13.88
CA LEU A 172 10.77 -4.46 14.91
C LEU A 172 11.75 -3.48 14.23
N VAL A 173 11.59 -2.19 14.51
CA VAL A 173 12.52 -1.17 14.00
C VAL A 173 13.10 -0.41 15.17
N ILE A 174 14.41 -0.55 15.38
CA ILE A 174 15.12 0.04 16.53
C ILE A 174 15.96 1.21 16.01
N ASN A 175 15.69 2.39 16.54
CA ASN A 175 16.44 3.61 16.20
C ASN A 175 17.91 3.52 16.65
N PRO A 176 18.85 4.23 15.99
CA PRO A 176 20.26 4.26 16.37
C PRO A 176 20.47 4.57 17.85
N GLY A 177 21.32 3.78 18.51
CA GLY A 177 21.65 3.95 19.94
C GLY A 177 20.49 3.65 20.90
N LYS A 178 19.40 3.05 20.43
CA LYS A 178 18.27 2.63 21.27
C LYS A 178 18.28 1.11 21.49
N SER A 179 17.57 0.70 22.54
CA SER A 179 17.49 -0.70 22.94
C SER A 179 16.05 -1.08 23.28
N LEU A 180 15.72 -2.34 23.01
CA LEU A 180 14.53 -2.98 23.58
C LEU A 180 14.69 -3.12 25.09
N SER A 181 13.58 -3.30 25.80
CA SER A 181 13.62 -3.67 27.21
C SER A 181 14.26 -5.07 27.38
N ASN A 182 14.93 -5.29 28.49
CA ASN A 182 15.34 -6.64 28.87
C ASN A 182 14.08 -7.49 29.14
N GLN A 183 13.96 -8.65 28.53
CA GLN A 183 12.76 -9.48 28.57
C GLN A 183 13.09 -10.97 28.53
N LYS A 184 12.18 -11.78 29.08
CA LYS A 184 12.24 -13.24 29.05
C LYS A 184 10.86 -13.79 28.70
N HIS A 185 10.81 -14.84 27.89
CA HIS A 185 9.57 -15.48 27.47
C HIS A 185 9.51 -16.93 27.97
N ILE A 186 8.40 -17.29 28.59
CA ILE A 186 8.22 -18.62 29.16
C ILE A 186 7.61 -19.60 28.14
N PHE A 187 6.67 -19.11 27.33
CA PHE A 187 5.86 -19.96 26.44
C PHE A 187 6.13 -19.73 24.96
N ARG A 188 7.19 -19.02 24.61
CA ARG A 188 7.57 -18.82 23.21
C ARG A 188 9.08 -18.73 23.05
N SER A 189 9.55 -19.17 21.92
CA SER A 189 10.85 -18.81 21.34
C SER A 189 10.67 -17.75 20.25
N GLU A 190 11.75 -17.08 19.91
CA GLU A 190 11.76 -16.07 18.86
C GLU A 190 12.83 -16.43 17.85
N PHE A 191 12.48 -16.42 16.55
CA PHE A 191 13.44 -16.50 15.46
C PHE A 191 13.55 -15.14 14.80
N TRP A 192 14.75 -14.61 14.75
CA TRP A 192 15.05 -13.30 14.20
C TRP A 192 15.84 -13.41 12.90
N TYR A 193 15.44 -12.58 11.93
CA TYR A 193 16.19 -12.32 10.71
C TYR A 193 16.45 -10.82 10.63
N ILE A 194 17.70 -10.41 10.47
CA ILE A 194 18.08 -9.01 10.37
C ILE A 194 17.91 -8.56 8.93
N LEU A 195 16.87 -7.76 8.69
CA LEU A 195 16.58 -7.21 7.36
C LEU A 195 17.57 -6.10 6.99
N GLU A 196 17.92 -5.24 7.97
CA GLU A 196 18.87 -4.13 7.79
C GLU A 196 19.44 -3.69 9.14
N GLY A 197 20.71 -3.28 9.14
CA GLY A 197 21.38 -2.66 10.29
C GLY A 197 22.23 -3.61 11.11
N ASP A 198 22.81 -3.05 12.19
CA ASP A 198 23.73 -3.73 13.08
C ASP A 198 23.17 -3.73 14.49
N ILE A 199 23.04 -4.88 15.10
CA ILE A 199 22.50 -5.04 16.45
C ILE A 199 23.44 -5.83 17.35
N MET A 200 23.34 -5.58 18.64
CA MET A 200 23.94 -6.39 19.69
C MET A 200 22.82 -7.00 20.53
N ILE A 201 22.88 -8.30 20.76
CA ILE A 201 22.00 -9.02 21.66
C ILE A 201 22.78 -9.42 22.90
N GLU A 202 22.31 -9.00 24.06
CA GLU A 202 22.81 -9.43 25.36
C GLU A 202 21.91 -10.56 25.86
N LEU A 203 22.49 -11.73 26.13
CA LEU A 203 21.81 -12.91 26.68
C LEU A 203 22.27 -13.16 28.12
N GLU A 204 21.35 -13.50 29.00
CA GLU A 204 21.67 -13.85 30.38
C GLU A 204 21.18 -15.26 30.69
N PHE A 205 22.15 -16.15 30.85
CA PHE A 205 21.97 -17.52 31.28
C PHE A 205 22.09 -17.63 32.81
N ALA A 206 21.84 -18.79 33.37
CA ALA A 206 21.89 -19.00 34.83
C ALA A 206 23.31 -18.79 35.40
N ASP A 207 24.35 -19.05 34.65
CA ASP A 207 25.74 -19.09 35.08
C ASP A 207 26.66 -18.08 34.37
N HIS A 208 26.21 -17.48 33.26
CA HIS A 208 27.01 -16.50 32.51
C HIS A 208 26.13 -15.54 31.70
N LYS A 209 26.79 -14.50 31.14
CA LYS A 209 26.21 -13.57 30.16
C LYS A 209 27.02 -13.61 28.87
N GLU A 210 26.32 -13.47 27.77
CA GLU A 210 26.91 -13.49 26.44
C GLU A 210 26.40 -12.29 25.64
N SER A 211 27.25 -11.75 24.76
CA SER A 211 26.88 -10.71 23.81
C SER A 211 27.19 -11.18 22.40
N LEU A 212 26.17 -11.13 21.53
CA LEU A 212 26.25 -11.49 20.13
C LEU A 212 26.07 -10.26 19.26
N TYR A 213 26.81 -10.18 18.19
CA TYR A 213 26.73 -9.11 17.20
C TYR A 213 26.16 -9.70 15.91
N LEU A 214 25.07 -9.11 15.44
CA LEU A 214 24.39 -9.52 14.21
C LEU A 214 24.28 -8.33 13.27
N THR A 215 24.43 -8.60 11.98
CA THR A 215 24.31 -7.63 10.89
C THR A 215 23.27 -8.07 9.87
N THR A 216 23.08 -7.28 8.85
CA THR A 216 22.11 -7.56 7.76
C THR A 216 22.29 -8.97 7.21
N HIS A 217 21.17 -9.71 7.11
CA HIS A 217 21.03 -11.11 6.68
C HIS A 217 21.42 -12.18 7.71
N ASP A 218 21.92 -11.79 8.87
CA ASP A 218 22.12 -12.75 9.97
C ASP A 218 20.79 -13.21 10.54
N THR A 219 20.82 -14.41 11.13
CA THR A 219 19.69 -15.02 11.85
C THR A 219 20.10 -15.44 13.25
N PHE A 220 19.13 -15.39 14.16
CA PHE A 220 19.35 -15.87 15.52
C PHE A 220 18.04 -16.42 16.11
N THR A 221 18.15 -17.48 16.89
CA THR A 221 17.00 -18.03 17.65
C THR A 221 17.20 -17.73 19.12
N ILE A 222 16.26 -17.01 19.71
CA ILE A 222 16.20 -16.78 21.15
C ILE A 222 15.37 -17.91 21.78
N PRO A 223 15.98 -18.76 22.61
CA PRO A 223 15.27 -19.84 23.28
C PRO A 223 14.28 -19.30 24.33
N GLN A 224 13.35 -20.16 24.74
CA GLN A 224 12.51 -19.90 25.91
C GLN A 224 13.35 -19.71 27.16
N GLU A 225 12.81 -18.94 28.11
CA GLU A 225 13.37 -18.75 29.46
C GLU A 225 14.76 -18.06 29.53
N ILE A 226 15.25 -17.50 28.42
CA ILE A 226 16.49 -16.72 28.40
C ILE A 226 16.17 -15.23 28.45
N TRP A 227 16.78 -14.52 29.42
CA TRP A 227 16.77 -13.08 29.45
C TRP A 227 17.56 -12.52 28.27
N HIS A 228 16.95 -11.60 27.55
CA HIS A 228 17.61 -10.98 26.42
C HIS A 228 17.27 -9.51 26.27
N LYS A 229 18.25 -8.74 25.81
CA LYS A 229 18.14 -7.33 25.50
C LYS A 229 18.84 -7.05 24.18
N THR A 230 18.16 -6.29 23.30
CA THR A 230 18.72 -5.97 21.99
C THR A 230 18.90 -4.49 21.83
N SER A 231 20.06 -4.11 21.33
CA SER A 231 20.48 -2.73 21.11
C SER A 231 20.88 -2.53 19.65
N ASN A 232 20.43 -1.44 19.05
CA ASN A 232 20.94 -0.99 17.76
C ASN A 232 22.28 -0.26 18.00
N ILE A 233 23.37 -0.83 17.50
CA ILE A 233 24.72 -0.29 17.59
C ILE A 233 25.18 0.42 16.31
N GLY A 234 24.35 0.36 15.26
CA GLY A 234 24.58 1.01 13.99
C GLY A 234 24.18 2.50 13.97
N LYS A 235 24.41 3.14 12.83
CA LYS A 235 24.10 4.57 12.59
C LYS A 235 22.75 4.78 11.91
N LYS A 236 22.11 3.72 11.43
CA LYS A 236 20.79 3.71 10.81
C LYS A 236 19.80 2.90 11.65
N PRO A 237 18.48 3.06 11.47
CA PRO A 237 17.52 2.16 12.08
C PRO A 237 17.83 0.70 11.74
N ALA A 238 17.73 -0.19 12.71
CA ALA A 238 17.85 -1.63 12.51
C ALA A 238 16.45 -2.23 12.33
N HIS A 239 16.25 -2.99 11.27
CA HIS A 239 15.01 -3.67 10.93
C HIS A 239 15.16 -5.16 11.18
N ILE A 240 14.31 -5.73 12.02
CA ILE A 240 14.33 -7.13 12.44
C ILE A 240 12.97 -7.76 12.11
N LEU A 241 12.99 -8.88 11.41
CA LEU A 241 11.83 -9.75 11.29
C LEU A 241 11.85 -10.69 12.50
N ASP A 242 10.84 -10.57 13.35
CA ASP A 242 10.68 -11.34 14.59
C ASP A 242 9.55 -12.35 14.43
N CYS A 243 9.91 -13.63 14.32
CA CYS A 243 8.97 -14.74 14.23
C CYS A 243 8.80 -15.37 15.60
N LEU A 244 7.65 -15.15 16.22
CA LEU A 244 7.27 -15.67 17.53
C LEU A 244 6.65 -17.06 17.37
N LEU A 245 7.23 -18.04 18.02
CA LEU A 245 6.77 -19.44 18.03
C LEU A 245 6.27 -19.78 19.43
N TYR A 246 4.96 -19.87 19.59
CA TYR A 246 4.31 -20.11 20.88
C TYR A 246 4.08 -21.59 21.14
N THR A 247 4.38 -22.01 22.34
CA THR A 247 4.06 -23.37 22.86
C THR A 247 2.75 -23.41 23.65
N SER A 248 2.17 -22.23 23.96
CA SER A 248 0.89 -22.08 24.65
C SER A 248 0.11 -20.91 24.06
N PRO A 249 -1.24 -20.99 24.00
CA PRO A 249 -2.08 -19.90 23.49
C PRO A 249 -2.19 -18.68 24.42
N SER A 250 -1.39 -18.57 25.47
CA SER A 250 -1.46 -17.45 26.42
C SER A 250 -0.96 -16.14 25.81
N PRO A 251 -1.76 -15.04 25.86
CA PRO A 251 -1.36 -13.75 25.33
C PRO A 251 -0.38 -12.97 26.24
N ARG A 252 -0.10 -13.42 27.45
CA ARG A 252 0.79 -12.76 28.44
C ARG A 252 2.00 -13.64 28.75
N ASP A 253 3.00 -13.52 27.94
CA ASP A 253 4.16 -14.41 27.92
C ASP A 253 5.49 -13.72 28.25
N SER A 254 5.47 -12.40 28.51
CA SER A 254 6.71 -11.67 28.77
C SER A 254 6.82 -11.27 30.24
N ILE A 255 7.95 -11.59 30.84
CA ILE A 255 8.41 -11.01 32.10
C ILE A 255 9.38 -9.86 31.74
N ARG A 256 9.21 -8.71 32.37
CA ARG A 256 10.04 -7.52 32.16
C ARG A 256 10.68 -7.09 33.46
#